data_06f3c2932de677e1960b4e05b7a405b2
#
_entry.id   06f3c2932de677e1960b4e05b7a405b2
#
_cell.length_a   1.000
_cell.length_b   1.000
_cell.length_c   1.000
_cell.angle_alpha   90.00
_cell.angle_beta   90.00
_cell.angle_gamma   90.00
#
_symmetry.space_group_name_H-M   'P 1'
#
loop_
_entity.id
_entity.type
_entity.pdbx_description
1 polymer ?
#
loop_
_entity_poly.entity_id
_entity_poly.type
_entity_poly.pdbx_seq_one_letter_code
_entity_poly.pdbx_strand_id
1 'polypeptide(L)'
;MKTTHLPAASGALSPGKFVRSRESILLLILRLRTFIALFLILGFFAFTVPGFLATGSLIIMVKHIAINAFLALGITFVIITAGIDLSIGATLGLCGMVAGYMITQGIVLPMFGVAIFPCVWVIVPVVLLIGALIGAINGWIITRYNVAPFICTLGTMYIVRGASMLISGGETFPGLGGNPQLGNTGFELIGSATILGLPLAIWLMLVLAVVIAYVARRLPFGRHVYAIGDNERAAELSGVKVRQVKVWVYTISGFCAAIAGIVVSSQLVASHPATGTAFEMNAIAAVVLGGTSLAGGRGTILGTLIGAFVIGILADGLVMMGVSEFWQMVIKGIVIIVAVIIDQMQNRMQHKAAIVSQKAAAEGT
;
A
#
# COMPACT_ATOMS: atom_id res chain seq x y z
N MET A 1 68.85 25.18 40.70
CA MET A 1 67.96 25.94 39.80
C MET A 1 66.61 25.27 39.78
N LYS A 2 65.58 25.91 40.36
CA LYS A 2 64.25 25.38 40.53
C LYS A 2 63.46 25.65 39.26
N THR A 3 62.95 24.64 38.60
CA THR A 3 61.95 24.76 37.52
C THR A 3 60.53 24.59 38.09
N THR A 4 59.79 25.67 38.08
CA THR A 4 58.42 25.78 38.54
C THR A 4 57.49 25.17 37.47
N HIS A 5 56.76 24.10 37.82
CA HIS A 5 55.63 23.59 37.06
C HIS A 5 54.36 24.45 37.26
N LEU A 6 53.82 25.02 36.20
CA LEU A 6 52.51 25.63 36.20
C LEU A 6 51.44 24.52 35.96
N PRO A 7 50.32 24.54 36.67
CA PRO A 7 49.24 23.55 36.44
C PRO A 7 48.44 23.90 35.20
N ALA A 8 48.18 22.86 34.37
CA ALA A 8 47.33 22.95 33.21
C ALA A 8 45.86 23.20 33.62
N ALA A 9 45.28 24.26 33.09
CA ALA A 9 43.86 24.57 33.25
C ALA A 9 42.98 23.51 32.60
N SER A 10 42.17 22.90 33.43
CA SER A 10 41.14 21.92 33.06
C SER A 10 39.93 22.58 32.45
N GLY A 11 39.36 21.91 31.47
CA GLY A 11 37.91 21.90 31.29
C GLY A 11 37.29 22.92 30.38
N ALA A 12 37.65 22.92 29.10
CA ALA A 12 36.75 23.43 28.07
C ALA A 12 35.87 22.27 27.59
N LEU A 13 34.62 22.23 28.04
CA LEU A 13 33.59 21.35 27.52
C LEU A 13 33.42 21.63 26.03
N SER A 14 33.79 20.66 25.19
CA SER A 14 33.70 20.79 23.73
C SER A 14 32.24 20.97 23.27
N PRO A 15 31.92 22.01 22.48
CA PRO A 15 30.56 22.27 21.96
C PRO A 15 29.98 21.13 21.10
N GLY A 16 30.81 20.21 20.65
CA GLY A 16 30.44 19.15 19.74
C GLY A 16 29.50 18.05 20.29
N LYS A 17 29.46 17.86 21.62
CA LYS A 17 28.59 16.81 22.22
C LYS A 17 27.13 17.21 22.30
N PHE A 18 26.80 18.46 22.51
CA PHE A 18 25.40 18.94 22.59
C PHE A 18 24.72 19.05 21.23
N VAL A 19 25.45 19.43 20.19
CA VAL A 19 24.92 19.50 18.79
C VAL A 19 24.64 18.08 18.27
N ARG A 20 25.55 17.14 18.51
CA ARG A 20 25.39 15.73 18.13
C ARG A 20 24.17 15.06 18.79
N SER A 21 23.80 15.46 20.00
CA SER A 21 22.64 14.93 20.73
C SER A 21 21.31 15.45 20.15
N ARG A 22 21.21 16.73 19.79
CA ARG A 22 19.99 17.30 19.17
C ARG A 22 19.71 16.73 17.77
N GLU A 23 20.73 16.59 16.95
CA GLU A 23 20.60 16.00 15.62
C GLU A 23 20.21 14.51 15.70
N SER A 24 20.74 13.75 16.63
CA SER A 24 20.38 12.34 16.82
C SER A 24 18.94 12.18 17.32
N ILE A 25 18.45 13.06 18.20
CA ILE A 25 17.06 13.07 18.67
C ILE A 25 16.11 13.44 17.52
N LEU A 26 16.44 14.47 16.74
CA LEU A 26 15.63 14.86 15.57
C LEU A 26 15.51 13.73 14.55
N LEU A 27 16.63 13.06 14.25
CA LEU A 27 16.65 11.90 13.36
C LEU A 27 15.85 10.72 13.91
N LEU A 28 15.84 10.52 15.23
CA LEU A 28 15.03 9.49 15.88
C LEU A 28 13.53 9.83 15.78
N ILE A 29 13.14 11.07 16.05
CA ILE A 29 11.75 11.53 15.90
C ILE A 29 11.29 11.38 14.46
N LEU A 30 12.12 11.73 13.48
CA LEU A 30 11.82 11.56 12.06
C LEU A 30 11.69 10.09 11.66
N ARG A 31 12.44 9.18 12.27
CA ARG A 31 12.29 7.72 12.07
C ARG A 31 11.01 7.18 12.70
N LEU A 32 10.59 7.72 13.82
CA LEU A 32 9.41 7.29 14.57
C LEU A 32 8.14 8.05 14.18
N ARG A 33 8.22 9.00 13.24
CA ARG A 33 7.10 9.90 12.86
C ARG A 33 5.80 9.17 12.57
N THR A 34 5.87 8.04 11.87
CA THR A 34 4.69 7.25 11.48
C THR A 34 4.04 6.59 12.69
N PHE A 35 4.85 6.09 13.64
CA PHE A 35 4.35 5.57 14.91
C PHE A 35 3.74 6.67 15.75
N ILE A 36 4.38 7.84 15.81
CA ILE A 36 3.86 9.00 16.56
C ILE A 36 2.52 9.42 15.97
N ALA A 37 2.39 9.53 14.65
CA ALA A 37 1.14 9.83 13.99
C ALA A 37 0.05 8.78 14.30
N LEU A 38 0.40 7.49 14.26
CA LEU A 38 -0.50 6.41 14.60
C LEU A 38 -1.05 6.54 16.03
N PHE A 39 -0.16 6.70 17.02
CA PHE A 39 -0.58 6.81 18.42
C PHE A 39 -1.34 8.10 18.72
N LEU A 40 -1.00 9.22 18.05
CA LEU A 40 -1.73 10.48 18.21
C LEU A 40 -3.17 10.35 17.68
N ILE A 41 -3.36 9.78 16.48
CA ILE A 41 -4.68 9.61 15.88
C ILE A 41 -5.49 8.59 16.69
N LEU A 42 -4.89 7.47 17.08
CA LEU A 42 -5.55 6.46 17.91
C LEU A 42 -5.95 7.04 19.26
N GLY A 43 -5.06 7.79 19.92
CA GLY A 43 -5.35 8.47 21.18
C GLY A 43 -6.49 9.50 21.03
N PHE A 44 -6.45 10.32 19.97
CA PHE A 44 -7.50 11.29 19.69
C PHE A 44 -8.88 10.63 19.60
N PHE A 45 -9.05 9.57 18.79
CA PHE A 45 -10.33 8.90 18.66
C PHE A 45 -10.71 8.10 19.91
N ALA A 46 -9.75 7.52 20.63
CA ALA A 46 -10.01 6.82 21.89
C ALA A 46 -10.61 7.75 22.95
N PHE A 47 -10.23 9.04 22.96
CA PHE A 47 -10.77 10.03 23.89
C PHE A 47 -12.08 10.68 23.42
N THR A 48 -12.27 10.83 22.09
CA THR A 48 -13.41 11.60 21.54
C THR A 48 -14.60 10.73 21.16
N VAL A 49 -14.39 9.43 20.87
CA VAL A 49 -15.42 8.53 20.35
C VAL A 49 -15.77 7.44 21.38
N PRO A 50 -16.98 7.46 21.96
CA PRO A 50 -17.43 6.38 22.84
C PRO A 50 -17.42 5.03 22.12
N GLY A 51 -16.87 4.00 22.76
CA GLY A 51 -16.84 2.64 22.21
C GLY A 51 -15.81 2.42 21.11
N PHE A 52 -14.93 3.41 20.80
CA PHE A 52 -13.88 3.28 19.79
C PHE A 52 -12.96 2.08 20.04
N LEU A 53 -12.55 1.85 21.29
CA LEU A 53 -11.69 0.74 21.71
C LEU A 53 -12.48 -0.55 22.01
N ALA A 54 -13.79 -0.60 21.78
CA ALA A 54 -14.55 -1.82 21.96
C ALA A 54 -14.06 -2.91 20.98
N THR A 55 -13.95 -4.16 21.44
CA THR A 55 -13.41 -5.27 20.66
C THR A 55 -14.10 -5.42 19.30
N GLY A 56 -15.42 -5.26 19.23
CA GLY A 56 -16.18 -5.31 17.98
C GLY A 56 -15.76 -4.20 17.01
N SER A 57 -15.63 -2.95 17.51
CA SER A 57 -15.19 -1.81 16.69
C SER A 57 -13.79 -2.00 16.15
N LEU A 58 -12.86 -2.49 16.99
CA LEU A 58 -11.47 -2.75 16.58
C LEU A 58 -11.41 -3.85 15.51
N ILE A 59 -12.19 -4.92 15.63
CA ILE A 59 -12.22 -6.00 14.64
C ILE A 59 -12.72 -5.48 13.28
N ILE A 60 -13.82 -4.69 13.27
CA ILE A 60 -14.36 -4.11 12.04
C ILE A 60 -13.34 -3.15 11.41
N MET A 61 -12.74 -2.27 12.22
CA MET A 61 -11.71 -1.34 11.77
C MET A 61 -10.53 -2.06 11.13
N VAL A 62 -9.98 -3.11 11.76
CA VAL A 62 -8.85 -3.86 11.20
C VAL A 62 -9.24 -4.62 9.93
N LYS A 63 -10.51 -5.06 9.79
CA LYS A 63 -11.03 -5.60 8.51
C LYS A 63 -10.96 -4.57 7.37
N HIS A 64 -11.40 -3.34 7.61
CA HIS A 64 -11.33 -2.26 6.63
C HIS A 64 -9.88 -1.86 6.33
N ILE A 65 -9.03 -1.80 7.35
CA ILE A 65 -7.60 -1.56 7.20
C ILE A 65 -6.96 -2.63 6.33
N ALA A 66 -7.33 -3.90 6.49
CA ALA A 66 -6.75 -5.00 5.72
C ALA A 66 -6.95 -4.81 4.21
N ILE A 67 -8.10 -4.31 3.77
CA ILE A 67 -8.39 -4.03 2.36
C ILE A 67 -7.42 -2.98 1.81
N ASN A 68 -7.29 -1.85 2.52
CA ASN A 68 -6.35 -0.80 2.13
C ASN A 68 -4.89 -1.28 2.21
N ALA A 69 -4.56 -2.14 3.17
CA ALA A 69 -3.22 -2.70 3.33
C ALA A 69 -2.84 -3.63 2.17
N PHE A 70 -3.77 -4.44 1.62
CA PHE A 70 -3.49 -5.23 0.43
C PHE A 70 -3.04 -4.37 -0.74
N LEU A 71 -3.76 -3.27 -1.02
CA LEU A 71 -3.41 -2.33 -2.07
C LEU A 71 -2.09 -1.61 -1.78
N ALA A 72 -1.93 -1.10 -0.55
CA ALA A 72 -0.72 -0.40 -0.13
C ALA A 72 0.53 -1.28 -0.20
N LEU A 73 0.45 -2.55 0.20
CA LEU A 73 1.53 -3.51 0.09
C LEU A 73 1.94 -3.75 -1.37
N GLY A 74 0.95 -3.91 -2.26
CA GLY A 74 1.20 -4.09 -3.69
C GLY A 74 1.88 -2.89 -4.33
N ILE A 75 1.36 -1.68 -4.09
CA ILE A 75 1.88 -0.44 -4.69
C ILE A 75 3.22 0.00 -4.07
N THR A 76 3.62 -0.53 -2.92
CA THR A 76 4.88 -0.16 -2.26
C THR A 76 6.08 -0.36 -3.18
N PHE A 77 6.18 -1.50 -3.88
CA PHE A 77 7.27 -1.73 -4.82
C PHE A 77 7.21 -0.80 -6.03
N VAL A 78 6.02 -0.45 -6.50
CA VAL A 78 5.83 0.51 -7.59
C VAL A 78 6.39 1.88 -7.17
N ILE A 79 6.04 2.37 -5.98
CA ILE A 79 6.52 3.65 -5.47
C ILE A 79 8.04 3.62 -5.21
N ILE A 80 8.58 2.52 -4.67
CA ILE A 80 10.03 2.38 -4.48
C ILE A 80 10.77 2.47 -5.81
N THR A 81 10.20 1.98 -6.94
CA THR A 81 10.78 2.15 -8.28
C THR A 81 10.45 3.51 -8.94
N ALA A 82 10.04 4.52 -8.16
CA ALA A 82 9.60 5.83 -8.62
C ALA A 82 8.43 5.80 -9.62
N GLY A 83 7.61 4.74 -9.58
CA GLY A 83 6.38 4.60 -10.35
C GLY A 83 5.15 5.01 -9.55
N ILE A 84 4.03 5.19 -10.25
CA ILE A 84 2.71 5.38 -9.65
C ILE A 84 1.73 4.45 -10.38
N ASP A 85 0.89 3.72 -9.63
CA ASP A 85 -0.14 2.86 -10.19
C ASP A 85 -1.52 3.31 -9.72
N LEU A 86 -2.24 4.01 -10.59
CA LEU A 86 -3.60 4.47 -10.34
C LEU A 86 -4.66 3.42 -10.68
N SER A 87 -4.26 2.33 -11.35
CA SER A 87 -5.23 1.33 -11.81
C SER A 87 -5.69 0.37 -10.73
N ILE A 88 -5.02 0.32 -9.56
CA ILE A 88 -5.25 -0.68 -8.52
C ILE A 88 -6.68 -0.67 -7.96
N GLY A 89 -7.29 0.53 -7.78
CA GLY A 89 -8.68 0.64 -7.31
C GLY A 89 -9.69 0.12 -8.34
N ALA A 90 -9.48 0.42 -9.62
CA ALA A 90 -10.31 -0.11 -10.70
C ALA A 90 -10.09 -1.61 -10.90
N THR A 91 -8.85 -2.09 -10.78
CA THR A 91 -8.50 -3.53 -10.87
C THR A 91 -9.16 -4.32 -9.74
N LEU A 92 -9.17 -3.79 -8.51
CA LEU A 92 -9.94 -4.35 -7.39
C LEU A 92 -11.43 -4.50 -7.77
N GLY A 93 -12.04 -3.43 -8.29
CA GLY A 93 -13.43 -3.44 -8.71
C GLY A 93 -13.71 -4.48 -9.79
N LEU A 94 -12.91 -4.50 -10.86
CA LEU A 94 -13.06 -5.50 -11.93
C LEU A 94 -12.91 -6.93 -11.42
N CYS A 95 -11.93 -7.20 -10.56
CA CYS A 95 -11.72 -8.52 -9.97
C CYS A 95 -12.93 -8.97 -9.17
N GLY A 96 -13.54 -8.07 -8.38
CA GLY A 96 -14.81 -8.34 -7.70
C GLY A 96 -15.97 -8.63 -8.69
N MET A 97 -16.08 -7.83 -9.76
CA MET A 97 -17.12 -8.01 -10.78
C MET A 97 -16.97 -9.32 -11.54
N VAL A 98 -15.74 -9.73 -11.88
CA VAL A 98 -15.49 -11.03 -12.53
C VAL A 98 -15.87 -12.19 -11.59
N ALA A 99 -15.52 -12.11 -10.31
CA ALA A 99 -15.94 -13.11 -9.32
C ALA A 99 -17.48 -13.16 -9.24
N GLY A 100 -18.13 -11.99 -9.13
CA GLY A 100 -19.59 -11.89 -9.10
C GLY A 100 -20.25 -12.48 -10.33
N TYR A 101 -19.76 -12.15 -11.52
CA TYR A 101 -20.26 -12.69 -12.79
C TYR A 101 -20.16 -14.23 -12.83
N MET A 102 -18.98 -14.78 -12.48
CA MET A 102 -18.76 -16.22 -12.49
C MET A 102 -19.65 -16.97 -11.50
N ILE A 103 -19.99 -16.34 -10.35
CA ILE A 103 -20.86 -16.95 -9.33
C ILE A 103 -22.32 -16.87 -9.73
N THR A 104 -22.78 -15.71 -10.24
CA THR A 104 -24.21 -15.43 -10.46
C THR A 104 -24.70 -15.82 -11.85
N GLN A 105 -23.89 -15.53 -12.87
CA GLN A 105 -24.26 -15.79 -14.29
C GLN A 105 -23.57 -17.03 -14.86
N GLY A 106 -22.45 -17.45 -14.28
CA GLY A 106 -21.63 -18.51 -14.84
C GLY A 106 -20.88 -18.06 -16.10
N ILE A 107 -20.11 -18.97 -16.69
CA ILE A 107 -19.45 -18.79 -17.99
C ILE A 107 -20.44 -19.28 -19.05
N VAL A 108 -21.14 -18.34 -19.70
CA VAL A 108 -22.09 -18.64 -20.74
C VAL A 108 -21.35 -19.04 -22.02
N LEU A 109 -21.67 -20.21 -22.55
CA LEU A 109 -21.17 -20.72 -23.83
C LEU A 109 -22.34 -20.72 -24.85
N PRO A 110 -22.56 -19.61 -25.59
CA PRO A 110 -23.74 -19.46 -26.45
C PRO A 110 -23.85 -20.54 -27.53
N MET A 111 -22.71 -21.04 -28.04
CA MET A 111 -22.68 -22.10 -29.04
C MET A 111 -23.28 -23.43 -28.56
N PHE A 112 -23.24 -23.68 -27.26
CA PHE A 112 -23.72 -24.93 -26.64
C PHE A 112 -25.02 -24.75 -25.85
N GLY A 113 -25.49 -23.49 -25.68
CA GLY A 113 -26.69 -23.19 -24.90
C GLY A 113 -26.55 -23.53 -23.41
N VAL A 114 -25.32 -23.61 -22.89
CA VAL A 114 -25.03 -23.98 -21.49
C VAL A 114 -24.28 -22.87 -20.78
N ALA A 115 -24.53 -22.76 -19.47
CA ALA A 115 -23.72 -21.92 -18.56
C ALA A 115 -22.97 -22.84 -17.58
N ILE A 116 -21.68 -22.66 -17.47
CA ILE A 116 -20.81 -23.38 -16.55
C ILE A 116 -20.61 -22.51 -15.30
N PHE A 117 -20.96 -23.05 -14.13
CA PHE A 117 -20.73 -22.39 -12.84
C PHE A 117 -19.51 -23.01 -12.17
N PRO A 118 -18.34 -22.33 -12.20
CA PRO A 118 -17.14 -22.86 -11.60
C PRO A 118 -17.23 -22.79 -10.07
N CYS A 119 -16.57 -23.74 -9.39
CA CYS A 119 -16.44 -23.68 -7.94
C CYS A 119 -15.47 -22.55 -7.51
N VAL A 120 -15.57 -22.14 -6.25
CA VAL A 120 -14.76 -21.03 -5.68
C VAL A 120 -13.26 -21.27 -5.84
N TRP A 121 -12.80 -22.52 -5.77
CA TRP A 121 -11.39 -22.89 -5.96
C TRP A 121 -10.87 -22.62 -7.38
N VAL A 122 -11.76 -22.47 -8.38
CA VAL A 122 -11.41 -22.05 -9.74
C VAL A 122 -11.58 -20.55 -9.89
N ILE A 123 -12.63 -19.97 -9.30
CA ILE A 123 -12.90 -18.52 -9.37
C ILE A 123 -11.74 -17.72 -8.80
N VAL A 124 -11.27 -18.08 -7.60
CA VAL A 124 -10.19 -17.31 -6.90
C VAL A 124 -8.90 -17.27 -7.72
N PRO A 125 -8.31 -18.38 -8.20
CA PRO A 125 -7.12 -18.33 -9.05
C PRO A 125 -7.32 -17.55 -10.36
N VAL A 126 -8.47 -17.66 -11.00
CA VAL A 126 -8.78 -16.93 -12.25
C VAL A 126 -8.78 -15.43 -11.99
N VAL A 127 -9.43 -14.98 -10.92
CA VAL A 127 -9.48 -13.56 -10.55
C VAL A 127 -8.10 -13.03 -10.18
N LEU A 128 -7.31 -13.80 -9.43
CA LEU A 128 -5.92 -13.44 -9.09
C LEU A 128 -5.06 -13.31 -10.35
N LEU A 129 -5.23 -14.21 -11.31
CA LEU A 129 -4.53 -14.17 -12.59
C LEU A 129 -4.92 -12.93 -13.40
N ILE A 130 -6.20 -12.57 -13.44
CA ILE A 130 -6.68 -11.36 -14.15
C ILE A 130 -6.03 -10.11 -13.57
N GLY A 131 -6.03 -9.93 -12.25
CA GLY A 131 -5.37 -8.78 -11.64
C GLY A 131 -3.86 -8.75 -11.90
N ALA A 132 -3.18 -9.90 -11.80
CA ALA A 132 -1.76 -10.03 -12.14
C ALA A 132 -1.47 -9.68 -13.61
N LEU A 133 -2.33 -10.12 -14.54
CA LEU A 133 -2.22 -9.81 -15.97
C LEU A 133 -2.39 -8.31 -16.25
N ILE A 134 -3.36 -7.64 -15.63
CA ILE A 134 -3.55 -6.19 -15.75
C ILE A 134 -2.28 -5.47 -15.30
N GLY A 135 -1.74 -5.84 -14.15
CA GLY A 135 -0.47 -5.29 -13.67
C GLY A 135 0.70 -5.59 -14.63
N ALA A 136 0.80 -6.82 -15.13
CA ALA A 136 1.85 -7.21 -16.09
C ALA A 136 1.76 -6.40 -17.39
N ILE A 137 0.55 -6.16 -17.89
CA ILE A 137 0.31 -5.32 -19.09
C ILE A 137 0.77 -3.88 -18.82
N ASN A 138 0.44 -3.30 -17.66
CA ASN A 138 0.92 -1.97 -17.26
C ASN A 138 2.46 -1.92 -17.26
N GLY A 139 3.10 -2.86 -16.57
CA GLY A 139 4.55 -2.93 -16.51
C GLY A 139 5.20 -3.13 -17.88
N TRP A 140 4.60 -3.95 -18.75
CA TRP A 140 5.07 -4.16 -20.10
C TRP A 140 4.96 -2.90 -20.98
N ILE A 141 3.80 -2.20 -20.96
CA ILE A 141 3.60 -0.96 -21.72
C ILE A 141 4.62 0.10 -21.26
N ILE A 142 4.72 0.34 -19.94
CA ILE A 142 5.62 1.33 -19.35
C ILE A 142 7.06 1.07 -19.78
N THR A 143 7.51 -0.17 -19.73
CA THR A 143 8.91 -0.51 -20.01
C THR A 143 9.22 -0.71 -21.49
N ARG A 144 8.23 -1.11 -22.31
CA ARG A 144 8.43 -1.35 -23.75
C ARG A 144 8.41 -0.06 -24.54
N TYR A 145 7.51 0.86 -24.18
CA TYR A 145 7.28 2.11 -24.90
C TYR A 145 7.81 3.34 -24.15
N ASN A 146 8.41 3.14 -22.99
CA ASN A 146 8.93 4.21 -22.12
C ASN A 146 7.88 5.29 -21.80
N VAL A 147 6.63 4.87 -21.59
CA VAL A 147 5.52 5.74 -21.22
C VAL A 147 5.62 6.07 -19.74
N ALA A 148 5.30 7.31 -19.37
CA ALA A 148 5.24 7.70 -17.97
C ALA A 148 4.25 6.81 -17.19
N PRO A 149 4.66 6.21 -16.07
CA PRO A 149 3.82 5.29 -15.29
C PRO A 149 2.43 5.84 -14.96
N PHE A 150 2.38 7.09 -14.53
CA PHE A 150 1.13 7.78 -14.21
C PHE A 150 0.13 7.78 -15.38
N ILE A 151 0.60 8.11 -16.61
CA ILE A 151 -0.26 8.18 -17.80
C ILE A 151 -0.77 6.80 -18.19
N CYS A 152 0.11 5.80 -18.19
CA CYS A 152 -0.23 4.43 -18.52
C CYS A 152 -1.29 3.88 -17.55
N THR A 153 -1.05 3.99 -16.23
CA THR A 153 -1.94 3.43 -15.21
C THR A 153 -3.25 4.20 -15.10
N LEU A 154 -3.26 5.52 -15.38
CA LEU A 154 -4.48 6.30 -15.51
C LEU A 154 -5.33 5.80 -16.68
N GLY A 155 -4.74 5.58 -17.85
CA GLY A 155 -5.45 4.99 -19.00
C GLY A 155 -6.03 3.61 -18.67
N THR A 156 -5.21 2.75 -18.04
CA THR A 156 -5.67 1.42 -17.60
C THR A 156 -6.78 1.52 -16.57
N MET A 157 -6.74 2.47 -15.65
CA MET A 157 -7.82 2.71 -14.68
C MET A 157 -9.16 2.93 -15.39
N TYR A 158 -9.21 3.77 -16.42
CA TYR A 158 -10.43 4.02 -17.19
C TYR A 158 -10.87 2.78 -17.97
N ILE A 159 -9.95 2.07 -18.64
CA ILE A 159 -10.26 0.84 -19.38
C ILE A 159 -10.87 -0.21 -18.45
N VAL A 160 -10.20 -0.46 -17.31
CA VAL A 160 -10.62 -1.48 -16.33
C VAL A 160 -11.94 -1.10 -15.67
N ARG A 161 -12.14 0.19 -15.34
CA ARG A 161 -13.41 0.69 -14.79
C ARG A 161 -14.54 0.56 -15.80
N GLY A 162 -14.30 0.91 -17.06
CA GLY A 162 -15.25 0.72 -18.15
C GLY A 162 -15.62 -0.76 -18.35
N ALA A 163 -14.61 -1.65 -18.33
CA ALA A 163 -14.84 -3.10 -18.41
C ALA A 163 -15.68 -3.62 -17.24
N SER A 164 -15.45 -3.12 -16.01
CA SER A 164 -16.27 -3.47 -14.85
C SER A 164 -17.73 -3.11 -15.04
N MET A 165 -18.02 -1.95 -15.62
CA MET A 165 -19.38 -1.49 -15.92
C MET A 165 -20.02 -2.30 -17.06
N LEU A 166 -19.25 -2.61 -18.10
CA LEU A 166 -19.75 -3.39 -19.26
C LEU A 166 -20.16 -4.81 -18.88
N ILE A 167 -19.47 -5.46 -17.95
CA ILE A 167 -19.78 -6.84 -17.51
C ILE A 167 -21.20 -6.95 -16.94
N SER A 168 -21.70 -5.91 -16.26
CA SER A 168 -23.00 -5.95 -15.58
C SER A 168 -24.00 -4.93 -16.11
N GLY A 169 -23.66 -4.14 -17.14
CA GLY A 169 -24.48 -3.01 -17.55
C GLY A 169 -24.58 -1.91 -16.50
N GLY A 170 -23.62 -1.84 -15.58
CA GLY A 170 -23.61 -0.88 -14.47
C GLY A 170 -24.31 -1.38 -13.20
N GLU A 171 -24.90 -2.56 -13.23
CA GLU A 171 -25.62 -3.14 -12.10
C GLU A 171 -24.71 -3.89 -11.11
N THR A 172 -25.23 -4.16 -9.92
CA THR A 172 -24.57 -4.95 -8.88
C THR A 172 -24.90 -6.43 -9.06
N PHE A 173 -23.92 -7.31 -8.90
CA PHE A 173 -24.15 -8.73 -8.71
C PHE A 173 -24.36 -9.01 -7.21
N PRO A 174 -25.60 -9.28 -6.76
CA PRO A 174 -25.90 -9.61 -5.37
C PRO A 174 -25.74 -11.11 -5.10
N GLY A 175 -25.74 -11.49 -3.82
CA GLY A 175 -25.89 -12.89 -3.43
C GLY A 175 -24.71 -13.77 -3.78
N LEU A 176 -23.47 -13.32 -3.57
CA LEU A 176 -22.25 -14.07 -3.88
C LEU A 176 -22.00 -15.27 -2.93
N GLY A 177 -22.97 -15.67 -2.14
CA GLY A 177 -22.95 -16.94 -1.38
C GLY A 177 -22.96 -18.17 -2.26
N GLY A 178 -23.39 -18.01 -3.52
CA GLY A 178 -23.52 -19.10 -4.50
C GLY A 178 -24.77 -19.96 -4.30
N ASN A 179 -24.89 -21.01 -5.09
CA ASN A 179 -26.01 -21.97 -5.04
C ASN A 179 -25.45 -23.37 -4.74
N PRO A 180 -25.94 -24.05 -3.68
CA PRO A 180 -25.52 -25.42 -3.35
C PRO A 180 -25.74 -26.42 -4.48
N GLN A 181 -26.81 -26.24 -5.27
CA GLN A 181 -27.12 -27.12 -6.40
C GLN A 181 -26.10 -26.99 -7.55
N LEU A 182 -25.43 -25.84 -7.66
CA LEU A 182 -24.42 -25.59 -8.68
C LEU A 182 -22.99 -25.86 -8.18
N GLY A 183 -22.81 -26.16 -6.89
CA GLY A 183 -21.49 -26.43 -6.28
C GLY A 183 -20.54 -25.23 -6.21
N ASN A 184 -21.08 -23.99 -6.34
CA ASN A 184 -20.30 -22.75 -6.37
C ASN A 184 -20.39 -21.93 -5.09
N THR A 185 -20.72 -22.57 -3.96
CA THR A 185 -20.83 -21.95 -2.63
C THR A 185 -19.47 -21.76 -1.97
N GLY A 186 -19.44 -20.93 -0.91
CA GLY A 186 -18.28 -20.77 -0.03
C GLY A 186 -17.43 -19.53 -0.33
N PHE A 187 -17.78 -18.73 -1.33
CA PHE A 187 -17.06 -17.48 -1.61
C PHE A 187 -17.17 -16.49 -0.44
N GLU A 188 -18.33 -16.40 0.18
CA GLU A 188 -18.60 -15.56 1.37
C GLU A 188 -17.71 -15.89 2.57
N LEU A 189 -17.20 -17.13 2.66
CA LEU A 189 -16.32 -17.55 3.75
C LEU A 189 -14.97 -16.82 3.74
N ILE A 190 -14.51 -16.36 2.58
CA ILE A 190 -13.25 -15.61 2.48
C ILE A 190 -13.34 -14.29 3.26
N GLY A 191 -14.51 -13.64 3.24
CA GLY A 191 -14.74 -12.37 3.92
C GLY A 191 -15.34 -12.49 5.32
N SER A 192 -16.07 -13.59 5.62
CA SER A 192 -16.81 -13.77 6.87
C SER A 192 -16.16 -14.74 7.85
N ALA A 193 -15.35 -15.71 7.38
CA ALA A 193 -14.74 -16.71 8.24
C ALA A 193 -13.82 -16.06 9.29
N THR A 194 -13.82 -16.66 10.48
CA THR A 194 -12.96 -16.25 11.60
C THR A 194 -12.07 -17.41 12.01
N ILE A 195 -10.79 -17.15 12.21
CA ILE A 195 -9.79 -18.09 12.71
C ILE A 195 -9.22 -17.51 13.99
N LEU A 196 -9.25 -18.26 15.09
CA LEU A 196 -8.83 -17.82 16.43
C LEU A 196 -9.50 -16.49 16.87
N GLY A 197 -10.77 -16.30 16.52
CA GLY A 197 -11.53 -15.09 16.86
C GLY A 197 -11.23 -13.85 16.01
N LEU A 198 -10.33 -13.96 15.03
CA LEU A 198 -10.01 -12.88 14.08
C LEU A 198 -10.50 -13.21 12.68
N PRO A 199 -11.05 -12.24 11.92
CA PRO A 199 -11.44 -12.39 10.53
C PRO A 199 -10.29 -12.89 9.64
N LEU A 200 -10.62 -13.77 8.69
CA LEU A 200 -9.65 -14.35 7.73
C LEU A 200 -8.88 -13.26 6.97
N ALA A 201 -9.52 -12.14 6.64
CA ALA A 201 -8.88 -11.02 5.95
C ALA A 201 -7.65 -10.47 6.70
N ILE A 202 -7.68 -10.48 8.04
CA ILE A 202 -6.54 -10.03 8.87
C ILE A 202 -5.37 -11.02 8.72
N TRP A 203 -5.64 -12.32 8.75
CA TRP A 203 -4.62 -13.34 8.56
C TRP A 203 -4.01 -13.27 7.15
N LEU A 204 -4.84 -13.09 6.12
CA LEU A 204 -4.37 -12.90 4.74
C LEU A 204 -3.48 -11.64 4.63
N MET A 205 -3.86 -10.54 5.27
CA MET A 205 -3.05 -9.32 5.32
C MET A 205 -1.68 -9.58 5.98
N LEU A 206 -1.65 -10.25 7.13
CA LEU A 206 -0.40 -10.55 7.83
C LEU A 206 0.50 -11.47 7.02
N VAL A 207 -0.06 -12.54 6.44
CA VAL A 207 0.69 -13.47 5.58
C VAL A 207 1.26 -12.73 4.38
N LEU A 208 0.45 -11.92 3.68
CA LEU A 208 0.91 -11.14 2.53
C LEU A 208 2.01 -10.15 2.93
N ALA A 209 1.85 -9.47 4.06
CA ALA A 209 2.86 -8.55 4.58
C ALA A 209 4.19 -9.25 4.87
N VAL A 210 4.16 -10.43 5.49
CA VAL A 210 5.36 -11.23 5.76
C VAL A 210 6.02 -11.67 4.45
N VAL A 211 5.23 -12.18 3.48
CA VAL A 211 5.74 -12.61 2.18
C VAL A 211 6.40 -11.45 1.44
N ILE A 212 5.72 -10.30 1.33
CA ILE A 212 6.25 -9.11 0.65
C ILE A 212 7.48 -8.56 1.39
N ALA A 213 7.48 -8.56 2.73
CA ALA A 213 8.65 -8.15 3.52
C ALA A 213 9.84 -9.09 3.32
N TYR A 214 9.60 -10.39 3.22
CA TYR A 214 10.63 -11.37 2.89
C TYR A 214 11.20 -11.14 1.48
N VAL A 215 10.32 -10.96 0.49
CA VAL A 215 10.72 -10.63 -0.90
C VAL A 215 11.56 -9.36 -0.94
N ALA A 216 11.12 -8.30 -0.24
CA ALA A 216 11.82 -7.01 -0.21
C ALA A 216 13.23 -7.10 0.42
N ARG A 217 13.38 -7.89 1.50
CA ARG A 217 14.61 -7.89 2.31
C ARG A 217 15.58 -9.01 1.96
N ARG A 218 15.09 -10.18 1.55
CA ARG A 218 15.90 -11.41 1.40
C ARG A 218 16.17 -11.78 -0.06
N LEU A 219 15.24 -11.51 -0.97
CA LEU A 219 15.40 -11.92 -2.36
C LEU A 219 16.21 -10.90 -3.18
N PRO A 220 16.92 -11.37 -4.24
CA PRO A 220 17.60 -10.49 -5.19
C PRO A 220 16.65 -9.46 -5.82
N PHE A 221 15.40 -9.86 -6.06
CA PHE A 221 14.35 -8.99 -6.59
C PHE A 221 14.18 -7.72 -5.77
N GLY A 222 14.07 -7.82 -4.43
CA GLY A 222 13.96 -6.66 -3.56
C GLY A 222 15.15 -5.71 -3.69
N ARG A 223 16.38 -6.25 -3.71
CA ARG A 223 17.59 -5.43 -3.91
C ARG A 223 17.58 -4.69 -5.24
N HIS A 224 17.13 -5.35 -6.33
CA HIS A 224 16.98 -4.71 -7.63
C HIS A 224 15.93 -3.60 -7.63
N VAL A 225 14.79 -3.79 -6.93
CA VAL A 225 13.74 -2.77 -6.77
C VAL A 225 14.30 -1.50 -6.12
N TYR A 226 15.04 -1.63 -5.01
CA TYR A 226 15.66 -0.48 -4.37
C TYR A 226 16.75 0.18 -5.23
N ALA A 227 17.60 -0.62 -5.90
CA ALA A 227 18.63 -0.10 -6.78
C ALA A 227 18.06 0.69 -7.97
N ILE A 228 16.98 0.19 -8.59
CA ILE A 228 16.28 0.88 -9.68
C ILE A 228 15.71 2.21 -9.18
N GLY A 229 15.12 2.21 -7.99
CA GLY A 229 14.52 3.41 -7.41
C GLY A 229 15.54 4.47 -7.00
N ASP A 230 16.74 4.07 -6.62
CA ASP A 230 17.82 5.01 -6.27
C ASP A 230 18.43 5.64 -7.52
N ASN A 231 18.81 4.81 -8.51
CA ASN A 231 19.30 5.29 -9.81
C ASN A 231 19.09 4.20 -10.88
N GLU A 232 18.04 4.35 -11.69
CA GLU A 232 17.67 3.40 -12.73
C GLU A 232 18.79 3.15 -13.75
N ARG A 233 19.49 4.24 -14.16
CA ARG A 233 20.57 4.14 -15.14
C ARG A 233 21.80 3.41 -14.58
N ALA A 234 22.16 3.68 -13.33
CA ALA A 234 23.25 2.98 -12.67
C ALA A 234 22.93 1.50 -12.45
N ALA A 235 21.70 1.17 -12.08
CA ALA A 235 21.23 -0.21 -11.94
C ALA A 235 21.31 -0.97 -13.29
N GLU A 236 20.87 -0.35 -14.38
CA GLU A 236 20.97 -0.93 -15.73
C GLU A 236 22.42 -1.19 -16.14
N LEU A 237 23.31 -0.22 -15.93
CA LEU A 237 24.75 -0.38 -16.23
C LEU A 237 25.42 -1.45 -15.37
N SER A 238 24.88 -1.71 -14.17
CA SER A 238 25.32 -2.79 -13.27
C SER A 238 24.74 -4.16 -13.64
N GLY A 239 24.02 -4.28 -14.77
CA GLY A 239 23.49 -5.55 -15.27
C GLY A 239 22.11 -5.94 -14.76
N VAL A 240 21.43 -5.05 -14.02
CA VAL A 240 20.06 -5.30 -13.56
C VAL A 240 19.10 -5.25 -14.76
N LYS A 241 18.27 -6.28 -14.91
CA LYS A 241 17.25 -6.35 -15.97
C LYS A 241 16.04 -5.46 -15.59
N VAL A 242 16.22 -4.14 -15.65
CA VAL A 242 15.25 -3.12 -15.20
C VAL A 242 13.85 -3.38 -15.73
N ARG A 243 13.71 -3.66 -17.04
CA ARG A 243 12.40 -3.94 -17.67
C ARG A 243 11.66 -5.09 -17.00
N GLN A 244 12.36 -6.22 -16.76
CA GLN A 244 11.75 -7.39 -16.15
C GLN A 244 11.33 -7.11 -14.70
N VAL A 245 12.18 -6.43 -13.94
CA VAL A 245 11.88 -6.07 -12.53
C VAL A 245 10.65 -5.16 -12.47
N LYS A 246 10.57 -4.13 -13.33
CA LYS A 246 9.39 -3.24 -13.37
C LYS A 246 8.11 -4.00 -13.75
N VAL A 247 8.15 -4.91 -14.73
CA VAL A 247 6.98 -5.74 -15.08
C VAL A 247 6.50 -6.53 -13.85
N TRP A 248 7.42 -7.19 -13.13
CA TRP A 248 7.07 -7.94 -11.91
C TRP A 248 6.52 -7.04 -10.80
N VAL A 249 7.05 -5.83 -10.65
CA VAL A 249 6.57 -4.85 -9.67
C VAL A 249 5.09 -4.52 -9.89
N TYR A 250 4.70 -4.22 -11.14
CA TYR A 250 3.29 -3.96 -11.48
C TYR A 250 2.43 -5.22 -11.43
N THR A 251 2.97 -6.39 -11.78
CA THR A 251 2.28 -7.67 -11.64
C THR A 251 1.90 -7.95 -10.18
N ILE A 252 2.82 -7.71 -9.25
CA ILE A 252 2.56 -7.85 -7.80
C ILE A 252 1.50 -6.83 -7.35
N SER A 253 1.54 -5.60 -7.86
CA SER A 253 0.53 -4.56 -7.57
C SER A 253 -0.87 -5.03 -7.98
N GLY A 254 -1.04 -5.50 -9.23
CA GLY A 254 -2.31 -6.00 -9.72
C GLY A 254 -2.79 -7.28 -9.02
N PHE A 255 -1.88 -8.17 -8.66
CA PHE A 255 -2.18 -9.36 -7.85
C PHE A 255 -2.73 -9.00 -6.47
N CYS A 256 -2.11 -8.03 -5.78
CA CYS A 256 -2.59 -7.52 -4.50
C CYS A 256 -3.95 -6.83 -4.62
N ALA A 257 -4.19 -6.10 -5.72
CA ALA A 257 -5.49 -5.51 -6.02
C ALA A 257 -6.58 -6.58 -6.21
N ALA A 258 -6.27 -7.71 -6.85
CA ALA A 258 -7.18 -8.83 -7.00
C ALA A 258 -7.52 -9.48 -5.64
N ILE A 259 -6.54 -9.68 -4.76
CA ILE A 259 -6.81 -10.15 -3.38
C ILE A 259 -7.80 -9.21 -2.68
N ALA A 260 -7.56 -7.89 -2.75
CA ALA A 260 -8.43 -6.91 -2.15
C ALA A 260 -9.86 -6.99 -2.76
N GLY A 261 -9.98 -7.16 -4.08
CA GLY A 261 -11.26 -7.30 -4.78
C GLY A 261 -12.05 -8.53 -4.33
N ILE A 262 -11.39 -9.68 -4.22
CA ILE A 262 -12.00 -10.92 -3.71
C ILE A 262 -12.49 -10.71 -2.27
N VAL A 263 -11.65 -10.15 -1.40
CA VAL A 263 -11.99 -9.95 0.02
C VAL A 263 -13.16 -8.99 0.18
N VAL A 264 -13.16 -7.84 -0.54
CA VAL A 264 -14.25 -6.86 -0.47
C VAL A 264 -15.57 -7.47 -0.95
N SER A 265 -15.57 -8.11 -2.13
CA SER A 265 -16.78 -8.69 -2.69
C SER A 265 -17.33 -9.85 -1.83
N SER A 266 -16.43 -10.62 -1.23
CA SER A 266 -16.79 -11.67 -0.28
C SER A 266 -17.37 -11.12 1.03
N GLN A 267 -16.82 -10.02 1.57
CA GLN A 267 -17.35 -9.37 2.78
C GLN A 267 -18.74 -8.74 2.57
N LEU A 268 -18.95 -8.13 1.41
CA LEU A 268 -20.22 -7.50 1.05
C LEU A 268 -21.26 -8.51 0.54
N VAL A 269 -20.84 -9.75 0.25
CA VAL A 269 -21.63 -10.76 -0.47
C VAL A 269 -22.24 -10.18 -1.75
N ALA A 270 -21.59 -9.19 -2.32
CA ALA A 270 -22.01 -8.46 -3.52
C ALA A 270 -20.81 -7.85 -4.25
N SER A 271 -20.93 -7.67 -5.56
CA SER A 271 -19.94 -6.95 -6.36
C SER A 271 -20.59 -5.79 -7.08
N HIS A 272 -20.05 -4.58 -6.90
CA HIS A 272 -20.51 -3.36 -7.56
C HIS A 272 -19.40 -2.79 -8.44
N PRO A 273 -19.69 -2.34 -9.68
CA PRO A 273 -18.66 -1.88 -10.62
C PRO A 273 -17.89 -0.63 -10.18
N ALA A 274 -18.47 0.19 -9.30
CA ALA A 274 -17.78 1.35 -8.73
C ALA A 274 -16.97 1.03 -7.47
N THR A 275 -16.95 -0.21 -6.99
CA THR A 275 -16.13 -0.61 -5.84
C THR A 275 -14.67 -0.27 -6.08
N GLY A 276 -13.98 0.19 -5.05
CA GLY A 276 -12.58 0.58 -5.11
C GLY A 276 -12.33 1.98 -5.71
N THR A 277 -13.36 2.80 -5.93
CA THR A 277 -13.18 4.19 -6.35
C THR A 277 -12.46 4.98 -5.25
N ALA A 278 -11.39 5.69 -5.61
CA ALA A 278 -10.50 6.44 -4.71
C ALA A 278 -9.67 5.58 -3.73
N PHE A 279 -9.70 4.26 -3.81
CA PHE A 279 -8.86 3.39 -2.96
C PHE A 279 -7.39 3.48 -3.33
N GLU A 280 -7.07 3.78 -4.60
CA GLU A 280 -5.71 4.08 -5.04
C GLU A 280 -5.09 5.23 -4.27
N MET A 281 -5.86 6.29 -3.99
CA MET A 281 -5.40 7.46 -3.23
C MET A 281 -5.12 7.10 -1.77
N ASN A 282 -6.00 6.29 -1.15
CA ASN A 282 -5.79 5.81 0.21
C ASN A 282 -4.54 4.92 0.31
N ALA A 283 -4.31 4.05 -0.68
CA ALA A 283 -3.14 3.19 -0.73
C ALA A 283 -1.84 3.99 -0.90
N ILE A 284 -1.81 4.96 -1.82
CA ILE A 284 -0.66 5.87 -2.01
C ILE A 284 -0.40 6.65 -0.72
N ALA A 285 -1.43 7.22 -0.11
CA ALA A 285 -1.32 7.93 1.16
C ALA A 285 -0.72 7.05 2.27
N ALA A 286 -1.19 5.81 2.39
CA ALA A 286 -0.66 4.85 3.36
C ALA A 286 0.84 4.58 3.15
N VAL A 287 1.27 4.38 1.90
CA VAL A 287 2.66 4.11 1.55
C VAL A 287 3.55 5.32 1.85
N VAL A 288 3.10 6.53 1.51
CA VAL A 288 3.86 7.77 1.73
C VAL A 288 3.92 8.13 3.22
N LEU A 289 2.79 8.07 3.93
CA LEU A 289 2.74 8.22 5.39
C LEU A 289 3.64 7.18 6.08
N GLY A 290 3.70 5.97 5.53
CA GLY A 290 4.60 4.91 5.96
C GLY A 290 6.08 5.20 5.77
N GLY A 291 6.44 6.32 5.11
CA GLY A 291 7.81 6.77 4.91
C GLY A 291 8.48 6.24 3.65
N THR A 292 7.70 5.72 2.69
CA THR A 292 8.20 5.39 1.36
C THR A 292 8.26 6.67 0.52
N SER A 293 9.41 6.93 -0.09
CA SER A 293 9.66 8.13 -0.89
C SER A 293 9.03 8.03 -2.27
N LEU A 294 8.26 9.04 -2.69
CA LEU A 294 7.74 9.17 -4.05
C LEU A 294 8.85 9.36 -5.10
N ALA A 295 10.02 9.83 -4.69
CA ALA A 295 11.18 9.92 -5.56
C ALA A 295 11.87 8.55 -5.81
N GLY A 296 11.44 7.50 -5.12
CA GLY A 296 11.99 6.15 -5.21
C GLY A 296 13.14 5.87 -4.24
N GLY A 297 13.71 4.67 -4.31
CA GLY A 297 14.89 4.20 -3.60
C GLY A 297 14.73 3.93 -2.11
N ARG A 298 13.66 4.41 -1.47
CA ARG A 298 13.46 4.32 -0.02
C ARG A 298 12.04 3.93 0.33
N GLY A 299 11.90 3.02 1.29
CA GLY A 299 10.61 2.58 1.80
C GLY A 299 10.74 1.29 2.60
N THR A 300 9.73 0.96 3.39
CA THR A 300 9.69 -0.29 4.15
C THR A 300 8.27 -0.85 4.20
N ILE A 301 8.15 -2.15 4.12
CA ILE A 301 6.85 -2.84 4.20
C ILE A 301 6.17 -2.60 5.56
N LEU A 302 6.94 -2.60 6.65
CA LEU A 302 6.41 -2.29 7.98
C LEU A 302 5.88 -0.85 8.03
N GLY A 303 6.62 0.11 7.45
CA GLY A 303 6.17 1.49 7.34
C GLY A 303 4.84 1.60 6.60
N THR A 304 4.73 0.94 5.45
CA THR A 304 3.48 0.88 4.66
C THR A 304 2.31 0.34 5.49
N LEU A 305 2.51 -0.75 6.25
CA LEU A 305 1.47 -1.27 7.13
C LEU A 305 1.04 -0.24 8.17
N ILE A 306 1.98 0.40 8.85
CA ILE A 306 1.67 1.42 9.85
C ILE A 306 0.92 2.58 9.18
N GLY A 307 1.32 3.00 7.98
CA GLY A 307 0.61 4.02 7.20
C GLY A 307 -0.82 3.60 6.83
N ALA A 308 -1.03 2.32 6.48
CA ALA A 308 -2.37 1.77 6.24
C ALA A 308 -3.23 1.81 7.52
N PHE A 309 -2.65 1.52 8.69
CA PHE A 309 -3.34 1.69 9.97
C PHE A 309 -3.68 3.17 10.25
N VAL A 310 -2.77 4.09 9.98
CA VAL A 310 -3.04 5.54 10.16
C VAL A 310 -4.22 6.00 9.31
N ILE A 311 -4.23 5.67 8.01
CA ILE A 311 -5.30 6.05 7.08
C ILE A 311 -6.62 5.36 7.44
N GLY A 312 -6.58 4.08 7.80
CA GLY A 312 -7.78 3.31 8.16
C GLY A 312 -8.39 3.76 9.48
N ILE A 313 -7.58 3.98 10.52
CA ILE A 313 -8.05 4.51 11.81
C ILE A 313 -8.64 5.91 11.63
N LEU A 314 -8.01 6.75 10.80
CA LEU A 314 -8.55 8.08 10.47
C LEU A 314 -9.92 7.96 9.80
N ALA A 315 -10.05 7.08 8.81
CA ALA A 315 -11.30 6.90 8.06
C ALA A 315 -12.43 6.38 8.98
N ASP A 316 -12.20 5.27 9.67
CA ASP A 316 -13.21 4.66 10.54
C ASP A 316 -13.52 5.52 11.77
N GLY A 317 -12.52 6.19 12.35
CA GLY A 317 -12.72 7.13 13.43
C GLY A 317 -13.62 8.30 13.06
N LEU A 318 -13.43 8.88 11.86
CA LEU A 318 -14.32 9.94 11.34
C LEU A 318 -15.75 9.43 11.07
N VAL A 319 -15.90 8.19 10.58
CA VAL A 319 -17.21 7.54 10.43
C VAL A 319 -17.90 7.41 11.78
N MET A 320 -17.20 6.92 12.80
CA MET A 320 -17.76 6.76 14.16
C MET A 320 -18.09 8.10 14.82
N MET A 321 -17.42 9.19 14.46
CA MET A 321 -17.78 10.56 14.87
C MET A 321 -19.02 11.12 14.13
N GLY A 322 -19.59 10.40 13.16
CA GLY A 322 -20.68 10.88 12.34
C GLY A 322 -20.29 11.95 11.31
N VAL A 323 -18.99 12.07 10.99
CA VAL A 323 -18.50 13.02 9.98
C VAL A 323 -18.95 12.56 8.60
N SER A 324 -19.58 13.46 7.82
CA SER A 324 -20.06 13.14 6.47
C SER A 324 -18.92 12.70 5.54
N GLU A 325 -19.22 11.86 4.57
CA GLU A 325 -18.26 11.35 3.60
C GLU A 325 -17.52 12.48 2.85
N PHE A 326 -18.21 13.59 2.57
CA PHE A 326 -17.61 14.75 1.91
C PHE A 326 -16.49 15.38 2.75
N TRP A 327 -16.73 15.57 4.05
CA TRP A 327 -15.70 16.06 4.97
C TRP A 327 -14.55 15.07 5.16
N GLN A 328 -14.85 13.77 5.16
CA GLN A 328 -13.80 12.75 5.21
C GLN A 328 -12.86 12.83 4.00
N MET A 329 -13.39 13.09 2.78
CA MET A 329 -12.57 13.31 1.59
C MET A 329 -11.66 14.52 1.74
N VAL A 330 -12.18 15.65 2.24
CA VAL A 330 -11.39 16.86 2.49
C VAL A 330 -10.28 16.60 3.50
N ILE A 331 -10.60 15.98 4.63
CA ILE A 331 -9.62 15.68 5.69
C ILE A 331 -8.54 14.74 5.19
N LYS A 332 -8.90 13.66 4.48
CA LYS A 332 -7.93 12.73 3.87
C LYS A 332 -7.00 13.46 2.89
N GLY A 333 -7.56 14.34 2.04
CA GLY A 333 -6.77 15.16 1.12
C GLY A 333 -5.75 16.05 1.83
N ILE A 334 -6.15 16.74 2.90
CA ILE A 334 -5.26 17.55 3.72
C ILE A 334 -4.15 16.70 4.34
N VAL A 335 -4.50 15.53 4.91
CA VAL A 335 -3.53 14.61 5.53
C VAL A 335 -2.50 14.14 4.51
N ILE A 336 -2.91 13.80 3.28
CA ILE A 336 -2.01 13.40 2.19
C ILE A 336 -1.03 14.54 1.85
N ILE A 337 -1.53 15.76 1.67
CA ILE A 337 -0.68 16.93 1.34
C ILE A 337 0.33 17.18 2.46
N VAL A 338 -0.11 17.19 3.71
CA VAL A 338 0.77 17.39 4.88
C VAL A 338 1.84 16.29 4.94
N ALA A 339 1.46 15.03 4.71
CA ALA A 339 2.41 13.91 4.69
C ALA A 339 3.49 14.08 3.62
N VAL A 340 3.10 14.47 2.40
CA VAL A 340 4.04 14.70 1.29
C VAL A 340 4.97 15.88 1.60
N ILE A 341 4.45 16.98 2.17
CA ILE A 341 5.27 18.13 2.58
C ILE A 341 6.32 17.70 3.61
N ILE A 342 5.92 16.94 4.64
CA ILE A 342 6.83 16.45 5.67
C ILE A 342 7.91 15.54 5.05
N ASP A 343 7.54 14.66 4.13
CA ASP A 343 8.48 13.79 3.43
C ASP A 343 9.52 14.59 2.62
N GLN A 344 9.05 15.58 1.85
CA GLN A 344 9.94 16.47 1.07
C GLN A 344 10.88 17.28 1.97
N MET A 345 10.40 17.80 3.09
CA MET A 345 11.23 18.50 4.05
C MET A 345 12.32 17.59 4.65
N GLN A 346 11.96 16.35 4.97
CA GLN A 346 12.91 15.36 5.49
C GLN A 346 14.00 15.03 4.46
N ASN A 347 13.63 14.80 3.21
CA ASN A 347 14.57 14.52 2.14
C ASN A 347 15.58 15.69 1.97
N ARG A 348 15.08 16.93 1.96
CA ARG A 348 15.95 18.13 1.90
C ARG A 348 16.91 18.25 3.09
N MET A 349 16.45 17.94 4.30
CA MET A 349 17.30 17.98 5.51
C MET A 349 18.40 16.90 5.47
N GLN A 350 18.07 15.68 5.03
CA GLN A 350 19.02 14.58 4.89
C GLN A 350 20.10 14.91 3.84
N HIS A 351 19.73 15.48 2.70
CA HIS A 351 20.69 15.93 1.69
C HIS A 351 21.63 17.01 2.21
N LYS A 352 21.10 18.01 2.94
CA LYS A 352 21.95 19.06 3.55
C LYS A 352 22.91 18.48 4.58
N ALA A 353 22.46 17.58 5.44
CA ALA A 353 23.30 16.92 6.44
C ALA A 353 24.43 16.10 5.80
N ALA A 354 24.14 15.38 4.70
CA ALA A 354 25.14 14.62 3.96
C ALA A 354 26.22 15.53 3.33
N ILE A 355 25.84 16.67 2.75
CA ILE A 355 26.79 17.65 2.18
C ILE A 355 27.68 18.26 3.26
N VAL A 356 27.12 18.62 4.42
CA VAL A 356 27.87 19.18 5.54
C VAL A 356 28.88 18.16 6.09
N SER A 357 28.48 16.89 6.23
CA SER A 357 29.38 15.84 6.70
C SER A 357 30.53 15.56 5.71
N GLN A 358 30.26 15.62 4.40
CA GLN A 358 31.30 15.47 3.36
C GLN A 358 32.29 16.65 3.37
N LYS A 359 31.81 17.88 3.54
CA LYS A 359 32.69 19.07 3.66
C LYS A 359 33.57 18.98 4.89
N ALA A 360 33.01 18.64 6.05
CA ALA A 360 33.77 18.47 7.27
C ALA A 360 34.82 17.36 7.19
N ALA A 361 34.56 16.29 6.45
CA ALA A 361 35.52 15.22 6.19
C ALA A 361 36.65 15.67 5.25
N ALA A 362 36.36 16.55 4.28
CA ALA A 362 37.34 17.08 3.34
C ALA A 362 38.22 18.19 3.94
N GLU A 363 37.72 18.91 4.93
CA GLU A 363 38.50 19.98 5.66
C GLU A 363 39.31 19.42 6.82
N GLY A 364 39.09 18.17 7.25
CA GLY A 364 39.83 17.49 8.32
C GLY A 364 40.97 16.58 7.84
N THR A 365 41.21 16.49 6.51
CA THR A 365 42.37 15.85 5.88
C THR A 365 43.34 16.87 5.35
#